data_4187b74d44675f88666ac50e9a8258f3
#
_entry.id   4187b74d44675f88666ac50e9a8258f3
#
_cell.length_a   1.000
_cell.length_b   1.000
_cell.length_c   1.000
_cell.angle_alpha   90.00
_cell.angle_beta   90.00
_cell.angle_gamma   90.00
#
_symmetry.space_group_name_H-M   'P 1'
#
loop_
_entity.id
_entity.type
_entity.pdbx_description
1 polymer ?
#
loop_
_entity_poly.entity_id
_entity_poly.type
_entity_poly.pdbx_seq_one_letter_code
_entity_poly.pdbx_strand_id
1 'polypeptide(L)'
;MIGTITTVCIEKEKMTMEPKRAQWGSKIGFILAAAGSAVGLGNIWKFPGKAYEGGGGAYILIYLAIVLLIGIPVMLSELTIGRGAQANAIDSYGKLGHPGYKWVGWFGVIVAFIITSYYCHVGGWVLRYVASYATEPTKVYADPLGYFYALLGYNAVTGETWFPLTAVIFAGIFMGITCFIIVKGVESGIERFNKIGMPALFVILIILLIRALTMPGAGEGLQYMLIPDWSKVTFSTVLSALGQAFFSLSLGMAIMVTYGSYVKKEENLAKNAAIICGMDTLVALIAGFIIGPAVFATLGAEGVGKGAGFAFSSLAGVFQQMPGGQFFGILFYMLLLFAALTSCISLVEGVVAFATERFGWKRTPTTIILCVVMFLLGTIYTCSQAAFDIKGIWFDFKNGLTTPIFGDFMEFLTDRLMIPVCALGSCLFVGWAWKPQNAIREIELDGKPFRLKKAYSFLVKYLAPISIIIIIVASFATGTTLS
;
A
#
# COMPACT_ATOMS: atom_id res chain seq x y z
N MET A 1 54.19 -30.71 -6.74
CA MET A 1 53.29 -30.15 -7.78
C MET A 1 51.81 -30.54 -7.65
N ILE A 2 51.48 -31.62 -6.93
CA ILE A 2 50.05 -32.06 -6.77
C ILE A 2 49.31 -31.29 -5.70
N GLY A 3 50.00 -30.76 -4.65
CA GLY A 3 49.35 -30.00 -3.55
C GLY A 3 48.84 -28.62 -3.94
N THR A 4 49.41 -27.94 -4.94
CA THR A 4 49.06 -26.57 -5.34
C THR A 4 47.80 -26.51 -6.23
N ILE A 5 47.54 -27.60 -6.98
CA ILE A 5 46.38 -27.68 -7.90
C ILE A 5 45.06 -27.90 -7.10
N THR A 6 45.15 -28.70 -6.02
CA THR A 6 43.99 -29.02 -5.19
C THR A 6 43.50 -27.80 -4.40
N THR A 7 44.44 -26.98 -3.92
CA THR A 7 44.09 -25.72 -3.17
C THR A 7 43.44 -24.69 -4.06
N VAL A 8 43.90 -24.54 -5.32
CA VAL A 8 43.31 -23.59 -6.30
C VAL A 8 41.91 -24.02 -6.77
N CYS A 9 41.65 -25.34 -6.88
CA CYS A 9 40.32 -25.85 -7.19
C CYS A 9 39.34 -25.66 -6.04
N ILE A 10 39.76 -25.84 -4.78
CA ILE A 10 38.90 -25.62 -3.60
C ILE A 10 38.62 -24.14 -3.36
N GLU A 11 39.57 -23.24 -3.64
CA GLU A 11 39.31 -21.79 -3.61
C GLU A 11 38.40 -21.33 -4.75
N LYS A 12 38.49 -21.90 -5.96
CA LYS A 12 37.59 -21.61 -7.06
C LYS A 12 36.16 -22.13 -6.82
N GLU A 13 35.99 -23.30 -6.20
CA GLU A 13 34.66 -23.81 -5.80
C GLU A 13 34.04 -22.99 -4.67
N LYS A 14 34.81 -22.44 -3.73
CA LYS A 14 34.30 -21.50 -2.71
C LYS A 14 33.93 -20.12 -3.28
N MET A 15 34.46 -19.75 -4.45
CA MET A 15 34.23 -18.44 -5.06
C MET A 15 32.97 -18.37 -5.97
N THR A 16 32.20 -19.45 -6.13
CA THR A 16 31.07 -19.51 -7.09
C THR A 16 29.71 -19.88 -6.51
N MET A 17 29.53 -19.93 -5.18
CA MET A 17 28.20 -20.04 -4.61
C MET A 17 27.74 -18.67 -4.09
N GLU A 18 27.40 -17.74 -5.00
CA GLU A 18 26.46 -16.70 -4.63
C GLU A 18 25.17 -17.38 -4.12
N PRO A 19 24.69 -17.04 -2.92
CA PRO A 19 23.47 -17.64 -2.41
C PRO A 19 22.35 -17.39 -3.42
N LYS A 20 21.78 -18.49 -3.93
CA LYS A 20 20.71 -18.43 -4.94
C LYS A 20 19.59 -17.56 -4.41
N ARG A 21 19.33 -16.41 -5.08
CA ARG A 21 18.28 -15.48 -4.68
C ARG A 21 16.94 -16.19 -4.58
N ALA A 22 16.14 -15.83 -3.56
CA ALA A 22 14.76 -16.29 -3.45
C ALA A 22 13.99 -16.02 -4.75
N GLN A 23 13.13 -16.92 -5.16
CA GLN A 23 12.28 -16.80 -6.34
C GLN A 23 10.85 -17.13 -5.97
N TRP A 24 9.90 -16.61 -6.75
CA TRP A 24 8.51 -17.02 -6.65
C TRP A 24 8.37 -18.48 -7.10
N GLY A 25 7.63 -19.27 -6.33
CA GLY A 25 7.35 -20.66 -6.66
C GLY A 25 6.45 -20.81 -7.89
N SER A 26 5.56 -19.83 -8.12
CA SER A 26 4.63 -19.83 -9.24
C SER A 26 4.29 -18.42 -9.72
N LYS A 27 3.90 -18.32 -11.01
CA LYS A 27 3.41 -17.10 -11.63
C LYS A 27 2.18 -16.53 -10.91
N ILE A 28 1.21 -17.40 -10.60
CA ILE A 28 -0.01 -17.00 -9.88
C ILE A 28 0.36 -16.48 -8.49
N GLY A 29 1.31 -17.13 -7.81
CA GLY A 29 1.81 -16.68 -6.52
C GLY A 29 2.41 -15.28 -6.56
N PHE A 30 3.24 -14.98 -7.56
CA PHE A 30 3.76 -13.63 -7.79
C PHE A 30 2.63 -12.61 -8.01
N ILE A 31 1.70 -12.90 -8.93
CA ILE A 31 0.59 -11.99 -9.25
C ILE A 31 -0.26 -11.71 -8.00
N LEU A 32 -0.63 -12.75 -7.25
CA LEU A 32 -1.45 -12.61 -6.05
C LEU A 32 -0.68 -11.88 -4.93
N ALA A 33 0.62 -12.10 -4.79
CA ALA A 33 1.42 -11.39 -3.80
C ALA A 33 1.58 -9.90 -4.16
N ALA A 34 1.86 -9.58 -5.42
CA ALA A 34 1.99 -8.20 -5.87
C ALA A 34 0.64 -7.46 -5.89
N ALA A 35 -0.43 -8.13 -6.32
CA ALA A 35 -1.78 -7.58 -6.22
C ALA A 35 -2.21 -7.42 -4.76
N GLY A 36 -1.88 -8.37 -3.86
CA GLY A 36 -2.15 -8.25 -2.44
C GLY A 36 -1.36 -7.13 -1.76
N SER A 37 -0.17 -6.83 -2.27
CA SER A 37 0.57 -5.64 -1.84
C SER A 37 -0.13 -4.34 -2.26
N ALA A 38 -0.64 -4.28 -3.49
CA ALA A 38 -1.35 -3.13 -4.02
C ALA A 38 -2.73 -2.97 -3.34
N VAL A 39 -3.51 -4.05 -3.25
CA VAL A 39 -4.81 -4.05 -2.58
C VAL A 39 -4.65 -3.88 -1.08
N GLY A 40 -4.82 -2.67 -0.60
CA GLY A 40 -4.66 -2.31 0.80
C GLY A 40 -5.88 -1.58 1.38
N LEU A 41 -5.68 -1.03 2.57
CA LEU A 41 -6.70 -0.21 3.23
C LEU A 41 -7.12 0.99 2.39
N GLY A 42 -6.20 1.54 1.58
CA GLY A 42 -6.45 2.68 0.69
C GLY A 42 -7.54 2.45 -0.34
N ASN A 43 -7.67 1.21 -0.86
CA ASN A 43 -8.72 0.85 -1.82
C ASN A 43 -10.10 0.78 -1.18
N ILE A 44 -10.15 0.36 0.08
CA ILE A 44 -11.42 0.02 0.74
C ILE A 44 -12.00 1.22 1.48
N TRP A 45 -11.18 2.09 2.07
CA TRP A 45 -11.74 3.25 2.77
C TRP A 45 -11.37 4.62 2.19
N LYS A 46 -10.11 4.82 1.70
CA LYS A 46 -9.72 6.12 1.13
C LYS A 46 -10.38 6.37 -0.23
N PHE A 47 -10.34 5.38 -1.13
CA PHE A 47 -10.87 5.52 -2.49
C PHE A 47 -12.36 5.88 -2.56
N PRO A 48 -13.27 5.20 -1.82
CA PRO A 48 -14.70 5.54 -1.86
C PRO A 48 -14.99 6.98 -1.42
N GLY A 49 -14.34 7.44 -0.34
CA GLY A 49 -14.47 8.81 0.15
C GLY A 49 -14.02 9.84 -0.88
N LYS A 50 -12.82 9.61 -1.49
CA LYS A 50 -12.29 10.49 -2.54
C LYS A 50 -13.15 10.50 -3.80
N ALA A 51 -13.67 9.34 -4.20
CA ALA A 51 -14.59 9.26 -5.34
C ALA A 51 -15.86 10.04 -5.07
N TYR A 52 -16.40 9.94 -3.85
CA TYR A 52 -17.56 10.71 -3.44
C TYR A 52 -17.29 12.22 -3.51
N GLU A 53 -16.21 12.70 -2.89
CA GLU A 53 -15.86 14.13 -2.89
C GLU A 53 -15.52 14.68 -4.27
N GLY A 54 -14.91 13.84 -5.13
CA GLY A 54 -14.40 14.21 -6.44
C GLY A 54 -15.43 14.12 -7.59
N GLY A 55 -16.73 13.96 -7.29
CA GLY A 55 -17.79 13.91 -8.29
C GLY A 55 -18.11 12.51 -8.80
N GLY A 56 -17.99 11.48 -7.97
CA GLY A 56 -18.42 10.11 -8.24
C GLY A 56 -17.75 9.53 -9.49
N GLY A 57 -18.55 9.27 -10.52
CA GLY A 57 -18.08 8.72 -11.79
C GLY A 57 -16.99 9.56 -12.48
N ALA A 58 -16.98 10.89 -12.29
CA ALA A 58 -15.92 11.74 -12.86
C ALA A 58 -14.55 11.43 -12.22
N TYR A 59 -14.49 11.30 -10.89
CA TYR A 59 -13.28 10.89 -10.20
C TYR A 59 -12.80 9.50 -10.65
N ILE A 60 -13.73 8.56 -10.78
CA ILE A 60 -13.42 7.18 -11.23
C ILE A 60 -12.79 7.21 -12.62
N LEU A 61 -13.34 7.96 -13.56
CA LEU A 61 -12.77 8.07 -14.93
C LEU A 61 -11.38 8.69 -14.92
N ILE A 62 -11.15 9.74 -14.13
CA ILE A 62 -9.84 10.36 -13.97
C ILE A 62 -8.84 9.35 -13.36
N TYR A 63 -9.24 8.63 -12.30
CA TYR A 63 -8.42 7.62 -11.66
C TYR A 63 -8.04 6.49 -12.62
N LEU A 64 -8.99 5.98 -13.41
CA LEU A 64 -8.74 4.95 -14.43
C LEU A 64 -7.73 5.43 -15.49
N ALA A 65 -7.89 6.66 -15.97
CA ALA A 65 -6.93 7.25 -16.91
C ALA A 65 -5.51 7.34 -16.31
N ILE A 66 -5.41 7.75 -15.04
CA ILE A 66 -4.13 7.85 -14.32
C ILE A 66 -3.50 6.47 -14.14
N VAL A 67 -4.27 5.46 -13.72
CA VAL A 67 -3.76 4.08 -13.58
C VAL A 67 -3.22 3.57 -14.92
N LEU A 68 -3.93 3.79 -16.02
CA LEU A 68 -3.51 3.33 -17.36
C LEU A 68 -2.27 4.07 -17.87
N LEU A 69 -2.23 5.40 -17.74
CA LEU A 69 -1.21 6.23 -18.37
C LEU A 69 0.04 6.41 -17.49
N ILE A 70 -0.09 6.30 -16.19
CA ILE A 70 1.00 6.53 -15.24
C ILE A 70 1.24 5.30 -14.37
N GLY A 71 0.21 4.74 -13.73
CA GLY A 71 0.35 3.62 -12.80
C GLY A 71 0.98 2.39 -13.41
N ILE A 72 0.44 1.87 -14.53
CA ILE A 72 0.98 0.68 -15.21
C ILE A 72 2.41 0.91 -15.70
N PRO A 73 2.76 2.02 -16.40
CA PRO A 73 4.14 2.28 -16.80
C PRO A 73 5.14 2.37 -15.65
N VAL A 74 4.78 3.01 -14.53
CA VAL A 74 5.65 3.12 -13.37
C VAL A 74 5.83 1.75 -12.69
N MET A 75 4.74 1.01 -12.47
CA MET A 75 4.82 -0.37 -11.95
C MET A 75 5.70 -1.27 -12.81
N LEU A 76 5.49 -1.24 -14.12
CA LEU A 76 6.31 -2.02 -15.05
C LEU A 76 7.78 -1.62 -14.98
N SER A 77 8.08 -0.34 -14.78
CA SER A 77 9.45 0.17 -14.61
C SER A 77 10.09 -0.38 -13.34
N GLU A 78 9.41 -0.32 -12.21
CA GLU A 78 9.93 -0.84 -10.93
C GLU A 78 10.12 -2.37 -10.96
N LEU A 79 9.16 -3.12 -11.50
CA LEU A 79 9.30 -4.57 -11.71
C LEU A 79 10.49 -4.90 -12.62
N THR A 80 10.71 -4.10 -13.65
CA THR A 80 11.82 -4.29 -14.62
C THR A 80 13.17 -4.00 -13.97
N ILE A 81 13.27 -2.94 -13.15
CA ILE A 81 14.47 -2.64 -12.35
C ILE A 81 14.81 -3.84 -11.46
N GLY A 82 13.83 -4.34 -10.72
CA GLY A 82 14.03 -5.47 -9.81
C GLY A 82 14.46 -6.73 -10.53
N ARG A 83 13.74 -7.14 -11.60
CA ARG A 83 14.05 -8.35 -12.36
C ARG A 83 15.39 -8.27 -13.09
N GLY A 84 15.70 -7.11 -13.66
CA GLY A 84 16.96 -6.90 -14.36
C GLY A 84 18.17 -6.97 -13.43
N ALA A 85 18.05 -6.45 -12.22
CA ALA A 85 19.13 -6.44 -11.25
C ALA A 85 19.24 -7.72 -10.42
N GLN A 86 18.13 -8.39 -10.13
CA GLN A 86 18.05 -9.51 -9.18
C GLN A 86 18.79 -9.21 -7.86
N ALA A 87 18.47 -8.04 -7.27
CA ALA A 87 19.08 -7.53 -6.04
C ALA A 87 18.02 -6.83 -5.19
N ASN A 88 18.34 -6.51 -3.93
CA ASN A 88 17.51 -5.63 -3.11
C ASN A 88 17.33 -4.27 -3.79
N ALA A 89 16.31 -3.53 -3.37
CA ALA A 89 15.93 -2.29 -4.04
C ALA A 89 17.06 -1.23 -4.13
N ILE A 90 17.97 -1.18 -3.15
CA ILE A 90 19.07 -0.21 -3.15
C ILE A 90 20.17 -0.60 -4.13
N ASP A 91 20.61 -1.86 -4.07
CA ASP A 91 21.73 -2.33 -4.90
C ASP A 91 21.34 -2.56 -6.35
N SER A 92 20.03 -2.65 -6.64
CA SER A 92 19.50 -2.82 -8.00
C SER A 92 19.98 -1.73 -8.96
N TYR A 93 19.97 -0.48 -8.55
CA TYR A 93 20.44 0.64 -9.39
C TYR A 93 21.93 0.57 -9.71
N GLY A 94 22.72 0.15 -8.73
CA GLY A 94 24.18 -0.04 -8.92
C GLY A 94 24.49 -1.23 -9.84
N LYS A 95 23.79 -2.37 -9.68
CA LYS A 95 23.96 -3.55 -10.56
C LYS A 95 23.56 -3.28 -12.00
N LEU A 96 22.62 -2.36 -12.24
CA LEU A 96 22.25 -1.89 -13.57
C LEU A 96 23.19 -0.80 -14.12
N GLY A 97 24.34 -0.58 -13.50
CA GLY A 97 25.41 0.29 -13.99
C GLY A 97 25.31 1.75 -13.55
N HIS A 98 24.39 2.11 -12.67
CA HIS A 98 24.15 3.51 -12.26
C HIS A 98 24.16 3.68 -10.73
N PRO A 99 25.31 3.55 -10.05
CA PRO A 99 25.39 3.61 -8.59
C PRO A 99 24.92 4.94 -8.00
N GLY A 100 24.96 6.03 -8.78
CA GLY A 100 24.44 7.33 -8.37
C GLY A 100 22.94 7.36 -8.09
N TYR A 101 22.16 6.36 -8.59
CA TYR A 101 20.73 6.25 -8.33
C TYR A 101 20.37 5.38 -7.12
N LYS A 102 21.33 4.87 -6.36
CA LYS A 102 21.06 4.10 -5.13
C LYS A 102 20.22 4.86 -4.10
N TRP A 103 20.23 6.20 -4.13
CA TRP A 103 19.40 7.03 -3.26
C TRP A 103 17.90 6.74 -3.44
N VAL A 104 17.45 6.40 -4.68
CA VAL A 104 16.05 6.02 -4.94
C VAL A 104 15.67 4.78 -4.12
N GLY A 105 16.53 3.76 -4.13
CA GLY A 105 16.34 2.56 -3.33
C GLY A 105 16.35 2.84 -1.82
N TRP A 106 17.25 3.73 -1.34
CA TRP A 106 17.28 4.15 0.05
C TRP A 106 15.98 4.83 0.48
N PHE A 107 15.50 5.79 -0.32
CA PHE A 107 14.21 6.45 -0.05
C PHE A 107 13.08 5.43 0.00
N GLY A 108 13.00 4.49 -0.95
CA GLY A 108 11.96 3.48 -0.98
C GLY A 108 12.00 2.54 0.25
N VAL A 109 13.17 2.11 0.70
CA VAL A 109 13.31 1.26 1.89
C VAL A 109 12.96 2.03 3.17
N ILE A 110 13.37 3.31 3.28
CA ILE A 110 13.01 4.16 4.42
C ILE A 110 11.51 4.42 4.45
N VAL A 111 10.90 4.71 3.30
CA VAL A 111 9.42 4.85 3.18
C VAL A 111 8.72 3.59 3.67
N ALA A 112 9.14 2.41 3.17
CA ALA A 112 8.55 1.14 3.59
C ALA A 112 8.68 0.91 5.10
N PHE A 113 9.80 1.29 5.70
CA PHE A 113 10.04 1.21 7.14
C PHE A 113 9.10 2.13 7.93
N ILE A 114 8.99 3.40 7.53
CA ILE A 114 8.14 4.39 8.21
C ILE A 114 6.66 4.00 8.06
N ILE A 115 6.21 3.67 6.85
CA ILE A 115 4.82 3.25 6.62
C ILE A 115 4.49 2.02 7.46
N THR A 116 5.35 0.99 7.44
CA THR A 116 5.11 -0.23 8.23
C THR A 116 4.89 0.10 9.71
N SER A 117 5.63 1.06 10.26
CA SER A 117 5.55 1.38 11.68
C SER A 117 4.14 1.85 12.09
N TYR A 118 3.51 2.75 11.36
CA TYR A 118 2.14 3.18 11.69
C TYR A 118 1.07 2.24 11.11
N TYR A 119 1.32 1.65 9.94
CA TYR A 119 0.36 0.77 9.28
C TYR A 119 0.05 -0.50 10.08
N CYS A 120 1.03 -1.06 10.79
CA CYS A 120 0.80 -2.21 11.65
C CYS A 120 -0.12 -1.88 12.85
N HIS A 121 -0.10 -0.64 13.32
CA HIS A 121 -1.03 -0.18 14.36
C HIS A 121 -2.45 -0.01 13.83
N VAL A 122 -2.59 0.59 12.66
CA VAL A 122 -3.90 0.65 11.97
C VAL A 122 -4.44 -0.77 11.70
N GLY A 123 -3.58 -1.70 11.25
CA GLY A 123 -3.93 -3.12 11.13
C GLY A 123 -4.36 -3.77 12.45
N GLY A 124 -3.74 -3.36 13.55
CA GLY A 124 -4.14 -3.75 14.91
C GLY A 124 -5.54 -3.23 15.29
N TRP A 125 -5.87 -1.99 14.94
CA TRP A 125 -7.23 -1.45 15.14
C TRP A 125 -8.27 -2.25 14.36
N VAL A 126 -7.97 -2.61 13.11
CA VAL A 126 -8.83 -3.48 12.30
C VAL A 126 -9.04 -4.83 12.98
N LEU A 127 -7.96 -5.45 13.47
CA LEU A 127 -8.02 -6.74 14.19
C LEU A 127 -8.85 -6.63 15.48
N ARG A 128 -8.72 -5.51 16.22
CA ARG A 128 -9.57 -5.24 17.39
C ARG A 128 -11.04 -5.16 17.01
N TYR A 129 -11.37 -4.49 15.90
CA TYR A 129 -12.76 -4.38 15.44
C TYR A 129 -13.34 -5.74 15.00
N VAL A 130 -12.55 -6.63 14.38
CA VAL A 130 -12.98 -8.02 14.14
C VAL A 130 -13.40 -8.69 15.46
N ALA A 131 -12.56 -8.58 16.49
CA ALA A 131 -12.86 -9.12 17.80
C ALA A 131 -14.10 -8.46 18.45
N SER A 132 -14.22 -7.13 18.36
CA SER A 132 -15.32 -6.37 18.94
C SER A 132 -16.66 -6.73 18.33
N TYR A 133 -16.73 -6.84 17.00
CA TYR A 133 -17.97 -7.28 16.34
C TYR A 133 -18.36 -8.73 16.67
N ALA A 134 -17.38 -9.59 16.95
CA ALA A 134 -17.65 -10.96 17.36
C ALA A 134 -18.13 -11.07 18.83
N THR A 135 -17.62 -10.22 19.74
CA THR A 135 -17.82 -10.38 21.18
C THR A 135 -18.70 -9.30 21.82
N GLU A 136 -18.67 -8.06 21.33
CA GLU A 136 -19.32 -6.92 21.98
C GLU A 136 -19.90 -5.89 20.98
N PRO A 137 -20.66 -6.31 19.95
CA PRO A 137 -21.15 -5.40 18.90
C PRO A 137 -22.00 -4.25 19.43
N THR A 138 -22.75 -4.48 20.51
CA THR A 138 -23.60 -3.49 21.16
C THR A 138 -22.81 -2.29 21.69
N LYS A 139 -21.60 -2.50 22.17
CA LYS A 139 -20.73 -1.39 22.63
C LYS A 139 -20.24 -0.52 21.45
N VAL A 140 -19.90 -1.17 20.33
CA VAL A 140 -19.50 -0.44 19.09
C VAL A 140 -20.69 0.38 18.57
N TYR A 141 -21.90 -0.17 18.59
CA TYR A 141 -23.10 0.47 18.09
C TYR A 141 -23.59 1.62 18.98
N ALA A 142 -23.41 1.54 20.30
CA ALA A 142 -23.91 2.55 21.24
C ALA A 142 -23.28 3.93 20.96
N ASP A 143 -21.98 3.97 20.69
CA ASP A 143 -21.24 5.18 20.33
C ASP A 143 -20.03 4.80 19.45
N PRO A 144 -20.21 4.71 18.14
CA PRO A 144 -19.13 4.29 17.24
C PRO A 144 -17.89 5.18 17.29
N LEU A 145 -18.07 6.50 17.40
CA LEU A 145 -16.97 7.46 17.45
C LEU A 145 -16.26 7.43 18.80
N GLY A 146 -17.01 7.43 19.89
CA GLY A 146 -16.44 7.31 21.24
C GLY A 146 -15.75 5.98 21.46
N TYR A 147 -16.26 4.88 20.88
CA TYR A 147 -15.58 3.58 20.91
C TYR A 147 -14.21 3.63 20.22
N PHE A 148 -14.13 4.29 19.06
CA PHE A 148 -12.87 4.46 18.34
C PHE A 148 -11.88 5.33 19.12
N TYR A 149 -12.33 6.47 19.67
CA TYR A 149 -11.47 7.31 20.49
C TYR A 149 -11.02 6.61 21.78
N ALA A 150 -11.89 5.85 22.43
CA ALA A 150 -11.52 5.05 23.60
C ALA A 150 -10.45 3.99 23.28
N LEU A 151 -10.48 3.40 22.08
CA LEU A 151 -9.42 2.51 21.60
C LEU A 151 -8.08 3.26 21.47
N LEU A 152 -8.10 4.52 21.06
CA LEU A 152 -6.92 5.39 20.92
C LEU A 152 -6.48 6.04 22.25
N GLY A 153 -7.17 5.75 23.36
CA GLY A 153 -6.80 6.26 24.69
C GLY A 153 -7.35 7.64 25.01
N TYR A 154 -8.50 8.00 24.48
CA TYR A 154 -9.14 9.31 24.68
C TYR A 154 -10.64 9.19 24.95
N ASN A 155 -11.15 9.95 25.88
CA ASN A 155 -12.59 10.13 26.11
C ASN A 155 -13.03 11.51 25.62
N ALA A 156 -13.82 11.53 24.55
CA ALA A 156 -14.26 12.79 23.94
C ALA A 156 -15.25 13.59 24.81
N VAL A 157 -15.89 12.97 25.80
CA VAL A 157 -16.84 13.63 26.70
C VAL A 157 -16.14 14.27 27.90
N THR A 158 -15.23 13.52 28.56
CA THR A 158 -14.53 14.00 29.76
C THR A 158 -13.20 14.70 29.46
N GLY A 159 -12.65 14.51 28.23
CA GLY A 159 -11.32 15.00 27.88
C GLY A 159 -10.17 14.17 28.49
N GLU A 160 -10.47 13.09 29.21
CA GLU A 160 -9.47 12.24 29.82
C GLU A 160 -8.66 11.47 28.79
N THR A 161 -7.36 11.33 29.05
CA THR A 161 -6.44 10.56 28.21
C THR A 161 -5.77 9.45 29.01
N TRP A 162 -5.49 8.31 28.35
CA TRP A 162 -4.75 7.19 28.95
C TRP A 162 -3.92 6.48 27.88
N PHE A 163 -2.95 5.68 28.31
CA PHE A 163 -2.15 4.87 27.40
C PHE A 163 -3.04 3.86 26.64
N PRO A 164 -3.02 3.84 25.28
CA PRO A 164 -3.91 3.02 24.45
C PRO A 164 -3.52 1.54 24.44
N LEU A 165 -3.44 0.90 25.61
CA LEU A 165 -2.92 -0.45 25.78
C LEU A 165 -3.59 -1.49 24.87
N THR A 166 -4.92 -1.41 24.72
CA THR A 166 -5.67 -2.34 23.87
C THR A 166 -5.25 -2.22 22.41
N ALA A 167 -5.13 -1.00 21.87
CA ALA A 167 -4.67 -0.77 20.51
C ALA A 167 -3.26 -1.31 20.30
N VAL A 168 -2.36 -1.07 21.27
CA VAL A 168 -0.96 -1.54 21.22
C VAL A 168 -0.87 -3.06 21.26
N ILE A 169 -1.66 -3.74 22.11
CA ILE A 169 -1.69 -5.22 22.16
C ILE A 169 -2.13 -5.79 20.81
N PHE A 170 -3.22 -5.29 20.23
CA PHE A 170 -3.71 -5.79 18.94
C PHE A 170 -2.76 -5.46 17.78
N ALA A 171 -2.07 -4.33 17.83
CA ALA A 171 -0.98 -4.02 16.89
C ALA A 171 0.20 -5.00 17.04
N GLY A 172 0.55 -5.37 18.25
CA GLY A 172 1.57 -6.39 18.52
C GLY A 172 1.19 -7.76 17.96
N ILE A 173 -0.08 -8.17 18.10
CA ILE A 173 -0.59 -9.40 17.52
C ILE A 173 -0.52 -9.34 15.98
N PHE A 174 -0.98 -8.24 15.37
CA PHE A 174 -0.94 -8.04 13.94
C PHE A 174 0.50 -8.07 13.39
N MET A 175 1.44 -7.37 14.04
CA MET A 175 2.85 -7.40 13.67
C MET A 175 3.46 -8.79 13.89
N GLY A 176 3.06 -9.52 14.94
CA GLY A 176 3.48 -10.90 15.19
C GLY A 176 3.06 -11.85 14.05
N ILE A 177 1.83 -11.73 13.57
CA ILE A 177 1.34 -12.49 12.40
C ILE A 177 2.17 -12.14 11.16
N THR A 178 2.40 -10.86 10.89
CA THR A 178 3.22 -10.38 9.77
C THR A 178 4.64 -10.94 9.85
N CYS A 179 5.28 -10.82 11.01
CA CYS A 179 6.62 -11.34 11.29
C CYS A 179 6.71 -12.86 11.02
N PHE A 180 5.75 -13.63 11.54
CA PHE A 180 5.68 -15.08 11.36
C PHE A 180 5.61 -15.50 9.89
N ILE A 181 4.84 -14.77 9.08
CA ILE A 181 4.72 -15.04 7.65
C ILE A 181 6.05 -14.76 6.93
N ILE A 182 6.70 -13.63 7.25
CA ILE A 182 7.94 -13.21 6.60
C ILE A 182 9.12 -14.11 6.95
N VAL A 183 9.22 -14.55 8.21
CA VAL A 183 10.26 -15.49 8.66
C VAL A 183 10.27 -16.78 7.83
N LYS A 184 9.09 -17.23 7.38
CA LYS A 184 8.96 -18.42 6.50
C LYS A 184 9.51 -18.23 5.08
N GLY A 185 9.82 -16.99 4.68
CA GLY A 185 10.38 -16.68 3.36
C GLY A 185 9.35 -16.36 2.28
N VAL A 186 9.86 -16.19 1.05
CA VAL A 186 9.04 -15.71 -0.07
C VAL A 186 8.00 -16.76 -0.50
N GLU A 187 8.43 -17.99 -0.78
CA GLU A 187 7.56 -19.04 -1.31
C GLU A 187 6.63 -19.61 -0.24
N SER A 188 7.19 -20.09 0.88
CA SER A 188 6.41 -20.80 1.92
C SER A 188 5.64 -19.85 2.86
N GLY A 189 6.02 -18.57 2.93
CA GLY A 189 5.36 -17.55 3.73
C GLY A 189 4.48 -16.64 2.89
N ILE A 190 5.11 -15.70 2.19
CA ILE A 190 4.43 -14.61 1.47
C ILE A 190 3.51 -15.15 0.38
N GLU A 191 4.02 -15.98 -0.51
CA GLU A 191 3.25 -16.53 -1.63
C GLU A 191 2.09 -17.40 -1.13
N ARG A 192 2.36 -18.29 -0.16
CA ARG A 192 1.33 -19.18 0.39
C ARG A 192 0.21 -18.41 1.08
N PHE A 193 0.54 -17.37 1.85
CA PHE A 193 -0.46 -16.52 2.48
C PHE A 193 -1.33 -15.81 1.45
N ASN A 194 -0.72 -15.21 0.41
CA ASN A 194 -1.46 -14.48 -0.61
C ASN A 194 -2.33 -15.39 -1.50
N LYS A 195 -1.93 -16.64 -1.73
CA LYS A 195 -2.75 -17.64 -2.45
C LYS A 195 -4.07 -17.97 -1.73
N ILE A 196 -4.14 -17.77 -0.42
CA ILE A 196 -5.35 -17.98 0.38
C ILE A 196 -6.05 -16.63 0.63
N GLY A 197 -5.29 -15.64 1.07
CA GLY A 197 -5.82 -14.33 1.49
C GLY A 197 -6.50 -13.55 0.36
N MET A 198 -5.90 -13.52 -0.83
CA MET A 198 -6.47 -12.78 -1.96
C MET A 198 -7.80 -13.37 -2.46
N PRO A 199 -7.94 -14.68 -2.71
CA PRO A 199 -9.24 -15.27 -3.04
C PRO A 199 -10.28 -15.06 -1.93
N ALA A 200 -9.90 -15.21 -0.65
CA ALA A 200 -10.81 -14.96 0.48
C ALA A 200 -11.30 -13.50 0.48
N LEU A 201 -10.39 -12.54 0.25
CA LEU A 201 -10.72 -11.12 0.13
C LEU A 201 -11.76 -10.89 -1.00
N PHE A 202 -11.56 -11.47 -2.18
CA PHE A 202 -12.50 -11.33 -3.29
C PHE A 202 -13.86 -11.94 -2.99
N VAL A 203 -13.91 -13.12 -2.34
CA VAL A 203 -15.18 -13.75 -1.93
C VAL A 203 -15.94 -12.84 -0.95
N ILE A 204 -15.26 -12.31 0.05
CA ILE A 204 -15.88 -11.38 1.02
C ILE A 204 -16.38 -10.11 0.30
N LEU A 205 -15.58 -9.53 -0.61
CA LEU A 205 -15.99 -8.38 -1.40
C LEU A 205 -17.29 -8.64 -2.18
N ILE A 206 -17.42 -9.79 -2.83
CA ILE A 206 -18.63 -10.13 -3.58
C ILE A 206 -19.84 -10.28 -2.65
N ILE A 207 -19.68 -10.93 -1.49
CA ILE A 207 -20.76 -11.06 -0.50
C ILE A 207 -21.23 -9.67 -0.04
N LEU A 208 -20.28 -8.79 0.31
CA LEU A 208 -20.61 -7.42 0.75
C LEU A 208 -21.22 -6.58 -0.37
N LEU A 209 -20.74 -6.73 -1.61
CA LEU A 209 -21.32 -6.06 -2.77
C LEU A 209 -22.78 -6.44 -2.99
N ILE A 210 -23.08 -7.74 -3.02
CA ILE A 210 -24.47 -8.23 -3.16
C ILE A 210 -25.32 -7.64 -2.03
N ARG A 211 -24.85 -7.66 -0.79
CA ARG A 211 -25.60 -7.09 0.33
C ARG A 211 -25.84 -5.59 0.19
N ALA A 212 -24.82 -4.82 -0.17
CA ALA A 212 -24.92 -3.38 -0.33
C ALA A 212 -25.95 -3.00 -1.43
N LEU A 213 -25.91 -3.69 -2.58
CA LEU A 213 -26.79 -3.44 -3.72
C LEU A 213 -28.24 -3.89 -3.46
N THR A 214 -28.47 -4.78 -2.51
CA THR A 214 -29.85 -5.24 -2.14
C THR A 214 -30.48 -4.40 -1.02
N MET A 215 -29.80 -3.36 -0.53
CA MET A 215 -30.38 -2.47 0.49
C MET A 215 -31.41 -1.50 -0.12
N PRO A 216 -32.52 -1.23 0.57
CA PRO A 216 -33.45 -0.18 0.14
C PRO A 216 -32.73 1.18 0.10
N GLY A 217 -32.85 1.92 -1.00
CA GLY A 217 -32.14 3.21 -1.18
C GLY A 217 -30.72 3.11 -1.75
N ALA A 218 -30.18 1.91 -1.95
CA ALA A 218 -28.84 1.70 -2.52
C ALA A 218 -28.68 2.28 -3.94
N GLY A 219 -29.79 2.40 -4.70
CA GLY A 219 -29.79 2.90 -6.06
C GLY A 219 -29.27 4.33 -6.19
N GLU A 220 -29.54 5.20 -5.24
CA GLU A 220 -29.05 6.59 -5.23
C GLU A 220 -27.54 6.65 -5.09
N GLY A 221 -26.97 5.87 -4.15
CA GLY A 221 -25.54 5.78 -3.95
C GLY A 221 -24.82 5.17 -5.15
N LEU A 222 -25.43 4.15 -5.80
CA LEU A 222 -24.88 3.57 -7.01
C LEU A 222 -24.92 4.57 -8.18
N GLN A 223 -26.02 5.29 -8.34
CA GLN A 223 -26.18 6.34 -9.36
C GLN A 223 -25.12 7.43 -9.16
N TYR A 224 -24.90 7.87 -7.93
CA TYR A 224 -23.88 8.86 -7.61
C TYR A 224 -22.46 8.39 -8.00
N MET A 225 -22.12 7.13 -7.74
CA MET A 225 -20.82 6.57 -8.09
C MET A 225 -20.64 6.33 -9.59
N LEU A 226 -21.72 6.14 -10.35
CA LEU A 226 -21.64 5.84 -11.80
C LEU A 226 -21.78 7.08 -12.67
N ILE A 227 -22.61 8.06 -12.28
CA ILE A 227 -22.85 9.26 -13.09
C ILE A 227 -21.74 10.28 -12.82
N PRO A 228 -21.00 10.72 -13.86
CA PRO A 228 -19.94 11.70 -13.70
C PRO A 228 -20.49 13.10 -13.40
N ASP A 229 -20.14 13.66 -12.23
CA ASP A 229 -20.38 15.05 -11.91
C ASP A 229 -19.12 15.89 -12.14
N TRP A 230 -18.97 16.39 -13.36
CA TRP A 230 -17.80 17.21 -13.75
C TRP A 230 -17.77 18.58 -13.06
N SER A 231 -18.88 19.06 -12.48
CA SER A 231 -18.93 20.34 -11.76
C SER A 231 -18.10 20.33 -10.47
N LYS A 232 -17.90 19.15 -9.88
CA LYS A 232 -17.09 18.94 -8.67
C LYS A 232 -15.61 18.70 -8.95
N VAL A 233 -15.25 18.52 -10.24
CA VAL A 233 -13.86 18.26 -10.60
C VAL A 233 -13.04 19.54 -10.54
N THR A 234 -12.03 19.52 -9.69
CA THR A 234 -11.06 20.59 -9.52
C THR A 234 -9.64 20.07 -9.80
N PHE A 235 -8.66 20.95 -9.86
CA PHE A 235 -7.26 20.56 -9.93
C PHE A 235 -6.86 19.66 -8.74
N SER A 236 -7.39 19.96 -7.53
CA SER A 236 -7.19 19.12 -6.34
C SER A 236 -7.77 17.71 -6.51
N THR A 237 -8.89 17.56 -7.22
CA THR A 237 -9.48 16.24 -7.54
C THR A 237 -8.52 15.38 -8.35
N VAL A 238 -7.89 15.97 -9.39
CA VAL A 238 -6.91 15.27 -10.23
C VAL A 238 -5.66 14.89 -9.42
N LEU A 239 -5.16 15.79 -8.56
CA LEU A 239 -4.03 15.52 -7.68
C LEU A 239 -4.36 14.40 -6.68
N SER A 240 -5.55 14.43 -6.09
CA SER A 240 -6.03 13.38 -5.17
C SER A 240 -6.10 12.03 -5.85
N ALA A 241 -6.62 11.96 -7.09
CA ALA A 241 -6.67 10.73 -7.87
C ALA A 241 -5.27 10.20 -8.22
N LEU A 242 -4.34 11.09 -8.53
CA LEU A 242 -2.96 10.74 -8.84
C LEU A 242 -2.21 10.22 -7.60
N GLY A 243 -2.33 10.90 -6.46
CA GLY A 243 -1.78 10.42 -5.17
C GLY A 243 -2.38 9.09 -4.75
N GLN A 244 -3.71 8.91 -4.92
CA GLN A 244 -4.39 7.66 -4.65
C GLN A 244 -3.83 6.52 -5.51
N ALA A 245 -3.55 6.73 -6.79
CA ALA A 245 -3.00 5.72 -7.68
C ALA A 245 -1.58 5.28 -7.27
N PHE A 246 -0.71 6.22 -6.88
CA PHE A 246 0.64 5.88 -6.40
C PHE A 246 0.61 5.07 -5.11
N PHE A 247 -0.22 5.50 -4.15
CA PHE A 247 -0.35 4.82 -2.87
C PHE A 247 -0.97 3.42 -3.04
N SER A 248 -2.10 3.33 -3.77
CA SER A 248 -2.82 2.08 -4.01
C SER A 248 -1.95 1.04 -4.71
N LEU A 249 -1.23 1.42 -5.77
CA LEU A 249 -0.39 0.52 -6.53
C LEU A 249 0.95 0.19 -5.85
N SER A 250 1.19 0.63 -4.62
CA SER A 250 2.45 0.43 -3.87
C SER A 250 3.70 0.88 -4.64
N LEU A 251 3.60 2.00 -5.39
CA LEU A 251 4.69 2.56 -6.17
C LEU A 251 5.57 3.48 -5.31
N GLY A 252 6.86 3.56 -5.60
CA GLY A 252 7.80 4.40 -4.87
C GLY A 252 8.14 3.93 -3.45
N MET A 253 7.82 2.68 -3.09
CA MET A 253 8.02 2.11 -1.75
C MET A 253 9.04 0.96 -1.73
N ALA A 254 9.89 0.84 -2.74
CA ALA A 254 10.82 -0.28 -2.95
C ALA A 254 10.16 -1.67 -3.12
N ILE A 255 8.84 -1.79 -2.95
CA ILE A 255 8.12 -3.07 -2.94
C ILE A 255 8.16 -3.72 -4.32
N MET A 256 7.76 -3.00 -5.37
CA MET A 256 7.70 -3.56 -6.72
C MET A 256 9.09 -3.85 -7.28
N VAL A 257 10.12 -3.10 -6.89
CA VAL A 257 11.52 -3.43 -7.21
C VAL A 257 11.94 -4.73 -6.48
N THR A 258 11.63 -4.87 -5.20
CA THR A 258 11.95 -6.08 -4.43
C THR A 258 11.22 -7.30 -4.99
N TYR A 259 9.91 -7.21 -5.21
CA TYR A 259 9.10 -8.31 -5.74
C TYR A 259 9.49 -8.67 -7.18
N GLY A 260 9.78 -7.66 -8.00
CA GLY A 260 10.32 -7.83 -9.35
C GLY A 260 11.62 -8.62 -9.36
N SER A 261 12.47 -8.42 -8.35
CA SER A 261 13.76 -9.11 -8.26
C SER A 261 13.67 -10.61 -7.99
N TYR A 262 12.51 -11.11 -7.55
CA TYR A 262 12.21 -12.52 -7.36
C TYR A 262 11.52 -13.16 -8.59
N VAL A 263 11.21 -12.36 -9.63
CA VAL A 263 10.51 -12.83 -10.84
C VAL A 263 11.51 -13.49 -11.80
N LYS A 264 11.11 -14.65 -12.30
CA LYS A 264 11.88 -15.38 -13.32
C LYS A 264 11.90 -14.61 -14.66
N LYS A 265 12.96 -14.82 -15.44
CA LYS A 265 13.15 -14.07 -16.71
C LYS A 265 12.16 -14.47 -17.80
N GLU A 266 11.61 -15.65 -17.73
CA GLU A 266 10.61 -16.18 -18.68
C GLU A 266 9.21 -15.61 -18.48
N GLU A 267 8.97 -14.91 -17.35
CA GLU A 267 7.65 -14.33 -17.04
C GLU A 267 7.36 -13.05 -17.83
N ASN A 268 6.13 -12.92 -18.31
CA ASN A 268 5.69 -11.73 -19.04
C ASN A 268 5.37 -10.59 -18.07
N LEU A 269 6.35 -9.69 -17.85
CA LEU A 269 6.19 -8.57 -16.92
C LEU A 269 5.08 -7.59 -17.31
N ALA A 270 4.93 -7.29 -18.60
CA ALA A 270 3.92 -6.32 -19.06
C ALA A 270 2.51 -6.83 -18.77
N LYS A 271 2.24 -8.12 -19.05
CA LYS A 271 0.96 -8.76 -18.73
C LYS A 271 0.74 -8.82 -17.23
N ASN A 272 1.78 -9.17 -16.45
CA ASN A 272 1.66 -9.28 -15.00
C ASN A 272 1.39 -7.89 -14.37
N ALA A 273 2.09 -6.84 -14.77
CA ALA A 273 1.84 -5.47 -14.31
C ALA A 273 0.40 -5.01 -14.61
N ALA A 274 -0.09 -5.27 -15.82
CA ALA A 274 -1.47 -4.93 -16.20
C ALA A 274 -2.51 -5.70 -15.34
N ILE A 275 -2.28 -6.98 -15.06
CA ILE A 275 -3.16 -7.79 -14.20
C ILE A 275 -3.14 -7.25 -12.76
N ILE A 276 -1.97 -6.96 -12.20
CA ILE A 276 -1.81 -6.43 -10.83
C ILE A 276 -2.55 -5.10 -10.69
N CYS A 277 -2.31 -4.14 -11.59
CA CYS A 277 -3.01 -2.86 -11.58
C CYS A 277 -4.52 -3.03 -11.80
N GLY A 278 -4.93 -3.96 -12.67
CA GLY A 278 -6.34 -4.27 -12.91
C GLY A 278 -7.03 -4.86 -11.68
N MET A 279 -6.39 -5.76 -10.97
CA MET A 279 -6.92 -6.34 -9.72
C MET A 279 -7.05 -5.28 -8.62
N ASP A 280 -6.04 -4.43 -8.45
CA ASP A 280 -6.07 -3.32 -7.51
C ASP A 280 -7.23 -2.36 -7.79
N THR A 281 -7.32 -1.91 -9.04
CA THR A 281 -8.40 -1.02 -9.50
C THR A 281 -9.78 -1.65 -9.34
N LEU A 282 -9.93 -2.93 -9.67
CA LEU A 282 -11.18 -3.66 -9.50
C LEU A 282 -11.63 -3.68 -8.04
N VAL A 283 -10.71 -3.94 -7.11
CA VAL A 283 -11.04 -3.91 -5.67
C VAL A 283 -11.45 -2.52 -5.22
N ALA A 284 -10.76 -1.46 -5.64
CA ALA A 284 -11.13 -0.08 -5.32
C ALA A 284 -12.53 0.27 -5.83
N LEU A 285 -12.86 -0.10 -7.08
CA LEU A 285 -14.19 0.12 -7.66
C LEU A 285 -15.28 -0.65 -6.92
N ILE A 286 -15.06 -1.95 -6.64
CA ILE A 286 -16.02 -2.77 -5.89
C ILE A 286 -16.23 -2.20 -4.50
N ALA A 287 -15.17 -1.78 -3.80
CA ALA A 287 -15.27 -1.12 -2.50
C ALA A 287 -16.11 0.16 -2.57
N GLY A 288 -15.93 0.98 -3.62
CA GLY A 288 -16.78 2.13 -3.89
C GLY A 288 -18.26 1.77 -4.06
N PHE A 289 -18.55 0.70 -4.81
CA PHE A 289 -19.90 0.19 -5.02
C PHE A 289 -20.48 -0.58 -3.82
N ILE A 290 -19.69 -0.91 -2.82
CA ILE A 290 -20.17 -1.39 -1.52
C ILE A 290 -20.49 -0.21 -0.60
N ILE A 291 -19.54 0.68 -0.43
CA ILE A 291 -19.59 1.73 0.60
C ILE A 291 -20.56 2.84 0.21
N GLY A 292 -20.51 3.33 -1.03
CA GLY A 292 -21.41 4.36 -1.52
C GLY A 292 -22.88 3.99 -1.29
N PRO A 293 -23.38 2.90 -1.92
CA PRO A 293 -24.76 2.45 -1.75
C PRO A 293 -25.14 2.17 -0.29
N ALA A 294 -24.27 1.53 0.49
CA ALA A 294 -24.56 1.21 1.89
C ALA A 294 -24.70 2.46 2.76
N VAL A 295 -23.85 3.46 2.57
CA VAL A 295 -23.90 4.73 3.31
C VAL A 295 -25.13 5.53 2.91
N PHE A 296 -25.43 5.66 1.60
CA PHE A 296 -26.63 6.34 1.14
C PHE A 296 -27.92 5.71 1.67
N ALA A 297 -27.98 4.37 1.67
CA ALA A 297 -29.15 3.63 2.15
C ALA A 297 -29.41 3.79 3.65
N THR A 298 -28.41 4.16 4.46
CA THR A 298 -28.50 4.21 5.92
C THR A 298 -28.33 5.59 6.52
N LEU A 299 -27.30 6.33 6.09
CA LEU A 299 -26.90 7.60 6.64
C LEU A 299 -27.20 8.80 5.71
N GLY A 300 -27.68 8.53 4.49
CA GLY A 300 -27.86 9.56 3.46
C GLY A 300 -26.53 10.07 2.88
N ALA A 301 -26.63 11.09 2.02
CA ALA A 301 -25.48 11.64 1.30
C ALA A 301 -24.40 12.27 2.23
N GLU A 302 -24.79 12.76 3.40
CA GLU A 302 -23.88 13.40 4.37
C GLU A 302 -23.09 12.39 5.22
N GLY A 303 -23.46 11.09 5.15
CA GLY A 303 -22.84 10.03 5.93
C GLY A 303 -21.43 9.62 5.46
N VAL A 304 -20.99 10.10 4.30
CA VAL A 304 -19.66 9.78 3.77
C VAL A 304 -18.60 10.62 4.48
N GLY A 305 -17.95 10.02 5.46
CA GLY A 305 -16.88 10.65 6.25
C GLY A 305 -15.50 10.55 5.59
N LYS A 306 -14.50 11.14 6.24
CA LYS A 306 -13.11 11.21 5.78
C LYS A 306 -12.16 10.39 6.63
N GLY A 307 -11.11 9.86 5.99
CA GLY A 307 -9.98 9.22 6.66
C GLY A 307 -10.31 7.92 7.40
N ALA A 308 -9.45 7.54 8.35
CA ALA A 308 -9.60 6.33 9.14
C ALA A 308 -10.87 6.34 10.01
N GLY A 309 -11.29 7.50 10.52
CA GLY A 309 -12.53 7.66 11.27
C GLY A 309 -13.76 7.18 10.50
N PHE A 310 -13.78 7.34 9.19
CA PHE A 310 -14.87 6.84 8.34
C PHE A 310 -15.06 5.32 8.46
N ALA A 311 -13.98 4.55 8.35
CA ALA A 311 -14.05 3.09 8.43
C ALA A 311 -14.46 2.59 9.82
N PHE A 312 -14.11 3.32 10.88
CA PHE A 312 -14.31 2.87 12.25
C PHE A 312 -15.56 3.48 12.94
N SER A 313 -16.05 4.61 12.46
CA SER A 313 -17.24 5.25 13.02
C SER A 313 -18.45 5.21 12.08
N SER A 314 -18.36 5.81 10.87
CA SER A 314 -19.51 5.89 9.96
C SER A 314 -20.00 4.53 9.50
N LEU A 315 -19.09 3.61 9.13
CA LEU A 315 -19.48 2.26 8.72
C LEU A 315 -20.04 1.42 9.88
N ALA A 316 -19.65 1.69 11.12
CA ALA A 316 -20.29 1.06 12.27
C ALA A 316 -21.78 1.47 12.37
N GLY A 317 -22.11 2.73 12.08
CA GLY A 317 -23.50 3.20 11.97
C GLY A 317 -24.29 2.53 10.85
N VAL A 318 -23.64 2.23 9.71
CA VAL A 318 -24.24 1.46 8.61
C VAL A 318 -24.60 0.04 9.07
N PHE A 319 -23.66 -0.65 9.73
CA PHE A 319 -23.89 -2.02 10.21
C PHE A 319 -24.95 -2.08 11.33
N GLN A 320 -25.04 -1.04 12.15
CA GLN A 320 -26.08 -0.94 13.18
C GLN A 320 -27.49 -0.95 12.58
N GLN A 321 -27.70 -0.26 11.46
CA GLN A 321 -29.00 -0.15 10.81
C GLN A 321 -29.30 -1.31 9.84
N MET A 322 -28.30 -2.14 9.52
CA MET A 322 -28.41 -3.20 8.55
C MET A 322 -28.92 -4.50 9.19
N PRO A 323 -29.95 -5.17 8.63
CA PRO A 323 -30.30 -6.54 9.04
C PRO A 323 -29.11 -7.50 8.93
N GLY A 324 -28.75 -8.15 10.04
CA GLY A 324 -27.55 -8.99 10.12
C GLY A 324 -26.23 -8.21 10.21
N GLY A 325 -26.26 -6.93 10.60
CA GLY A 325 -25.13 -6.02 10.59
C GLY A 325 -23.91 -6.53 11.36
N GLN A 326 -24.09 -7.29 12.45
CA GLN A 326 -22.97 -7.92 13.15
C GLN A 326 -22.18 -8.86 12.22
N PHE A 327 -22.85 -9.72 11.47
CA PHE A 327 -22.22 -10.64 10.53
C PHE A 327 -21.50 -9.89 9.41
N PHE A 328 -22.16 -8.90 8.80
CA PHE A 328 -21.55 -8.09 7.72
C PHE A 328 -20.42 -7.19 8.24
N GLY A 329 -20.51 -6.71 9.47
CA GLY A 329 -19.42 -6.00 10.13
C GLY A 329 -18.18 -6.89 10.34
N ILE A 330 -18.36 -8.13 10.83
CA ILE A 330 -17.25 -9.10 10.92
C ILE A 330 -16.63 -9.32 9.54
N LEU A 331 -17.43 -9.58 8.51
CA LEU A 331 -16.93 -9.78 7.15
C LEU A 331 -16.16 -8.57 6.63
N PHE A 332 -16.67 -7.37 6.87
CA PHE A 332 -16.02 -6.13 6.44
C PHE A 332 -14.65 -5.93 7.12
N TYR A 333 -14.58 -6.10 8.44
CA TYR A 333 -13.29 -5.96 9.13
C TYR A 333 -12.35 -7.12 8.86
N MET A 334 -12.84 -8.32 8.53
CA MET A 334 -12.02 -9.42 7.99
C MET A 334 -11.47 -9.08 6.60
N LEU A 335 -12.26 -8.46 5.74
CA LEU A 335 -11.80 -7.93 4.45
C LEU A 335 -10.64 -6.94 4.65
N LEU A 336 -10.83 -5.95 5.53
CA LEU A 336 -9.80 -4.98 5.88
C LEU A 336 -8.55 -5.66 6.48
N LEU A 337 -8.72 -6.68 7.31
CA LEU A 337 -7.61 -7.41 7.92
C LEU A 337 -6.76 -8.14 6.86
N PHE A 338 -7.39 -8.82 5.89
CA PHE A 338 -6.65 -9.46 4.81
C PHE A 338 -5.91 -8.42 3.95
N ALA A 339 -6.56 -7.32 3.59
CA ALA A 339 -5.95 -6.24 2.84
C ALA A 339 -4.77 -5.60 3.60
N ALA A 340 -4.93 -5.39 4.91
CA ALA A 340 -3.86 -4.84 5.75
C ALA A 340 -2.67 -5.80 5.88
N LEU A 341 -2.91 -7.10 6.08
CA LEU A 341 -1.84 -8.09 6.23
C LEU A 341 -1.04 -8.24 4.94
N THR A 342 -1.70 -8.37 3.78
CA THR A 342 -1.01 -8.52 2.49
C THR A 342 -0.09 -7.35 2.17
N SER A 343 -0.54 -6.12 2.43
CA SER A 343 0.26 -4.90 2.24
C SER A 343 1.38 -4.78 3.28
N CYS A 344 1.11 -5.05 4.56
CA CYS A 344 2.13 -4.98 5.61
C CYS A 344 3.27 -5.99 5.37
N ILE A 345 2.94 -7.21 4.93
CA ILE A 345 3.92 -8.25 4.58
C ILE A 345 4.88 -7.73 3.49
N SER A 346 4.37 -7.08 2.46
CA SER A 346 5.18 -6.59 1.36
C SER A 346 6.09 -5.42 1.75
N LEU A 347 5.60 -4.52 2.59
CA LEU A 347 6.39 -3.41 3.14
C LEU A 347 7.57 -3.95 3.98
N VAL A 348 7.31 -4.85 4.92
CA VAL A 348 8.35 -5.46 5.76
C VAL A 348 9.34 -6.26 4.92
N GLU A 349 8.88 -7.00 3.90
CA GLU A 349 9.78 -7.76 3.01
C GLU A 349 10.78 -6.86 2.30
N GLY A 350 10.38 -5.68 1.83
CA GLY A 350 11.30 -4.70 1.22
C GLY A 350 12.45 -4.32 2.12
N VAL A 351 12.17 -4.10 3.41
CA VAL A 351 13.18 -3.75 4.43
C VAL A 351 14.04 -4.95 4.81
N VAL A 352 13.42 -6.12 5.01
CA VAL A 352 14.13 -7.36 5.38
C VAL A 352 15.05 -7.83 4.27
N ALA A 353 14.59 -7.81 3.02
CA ALA A 353 15.40 -8.18 1.85
C ALA A 353 16.66 -7.31 1.75
N PHE A 354 16.51 -6.00 1.93
CA PHE A 354 17.66 -5.09 1.97
C PHE A 354 18.64 -5.46 3.10
N ALA A 355 18.15 -5.58 4.34
CA ALA A 355 19.01 -5.81 5.49
C ALA A 355 19.74 -7.16 5.42
N THR A 356 19.05 -8.23 4.98
CA THR A 356 19.63 -9.56 4.86
C THR A 356 20.67 -9.64 3.74
N GLU A 357 20.42 -9.03 2.59
CA GLU A 357 21.35 -9.08 1.46
C GLU A 357 22.54 -8.13 1.62
N ARG A 358 22.29 -6.91 2.13
CA ARG A 358 23.35 -5.90 2.24
C ARG A 358 24.32 -6.18 3.36
N PHE A 359 23.83 -6.66 4.51
CA PHE A 359 24.65 -6.91 5.70
C PHE A 359 24.97 -8.39 5.92
N GLY A 360 24.43 -9.29 5.07
CA GLY A 360 24.62 -10.73 5.24
C GLY A 360 23.94 -11.31 6.50
N TRP A 361 22.94 -10.60 7.06
CA TRP A 361 22.28 -11.01 8.29
C TRP A 361 21.32 -12.19 8.06
N LYS A 362 21.19 -13.05 9.07
CA LYS A 362 20.24 -14.17 9.02
C LYS A 362 18.81 -13.64 9.02
N ARG A 363 17.97 -14.14 8.11
CA ARG A 363 16.59 -13.66 7.87
C ARG A 363 15.74 -13.61 9.14
N THR A 364 15.70 -14.69 9.94
CA THR A 364 14.83 -14.79 11.12
C THR A 364 15.12 -13.70 12.17
N PRO A 365 16.36 -13.56 12.72
CA PRO A 365 16.60 -12.52 13.70
C PRO A 365 16.44 -11.11 13.13
N THR A 366 16.84 -10.89 11.88
CA THR A 366 16.66 -9.60 11.21
C THR A 366 15.19 -9.21 11.12
N THR A 367 14.31 -10.14 10.70
CA THR A 367 12.88 -9.89 10.62
C THR A 367 12.32 -9.54 12.00
N ILE A 368 12.66 -10.31 13.04
CA ILE A 368 12.15 -10.06 14.39
C ILE A 368 12.59 -8.69 14.90
N ILE A 369 13.88 -8.35 14.78
CA ILE A 369 14.40 -7.05 15.23
C ILE A 369 13.73 -5.90 14.51
N LEU A 370 13.63 -5.96 13.18
CA LEU A 370 13.00 -4.91 12.38
C LEU A 370 11.50 -4.76 12.70
N CYS A 371 10.78 -5.86 12.86
CA CYS A 371 9.36 -5.83 13.27
C CYS A 371 9.19 -5.19 14.65
N VAL A 372 10.05 -5.51 15.62
CA VAL A 372 10.02 -4.90 16.96
C VAL A 372 10.31 -3.40 16.89
N VAL A 373 11.33 -2.98 16.15
CA VAL A 373 11.66 -1.55 16.02
C VAL A 373 10.54 -0.77 15.34
N MET A 374 9.98 -1.29 14.24
CA MET A 374 8.84 -0.67 13.55
C MET A 374 7.59 -0.61 14.44
N PHE A 375 7.30 -1.67 15.20
CA PHE A 375 6.21 -1.70 16.16
C PHE A 375 6.38 -0.65 17.27
N LEU A 376 7.57 -0.50 17.85
CA LEU A 376 7.82 0.51 18.88
C LEU A 376 7.66 1.93 18.35
N LEU A 377 8.14 2.22 17.14
CA LEU A 377 7.93 3.50 16.49
C LEU A 377 6.43 3.77 16.23
N GLY A 378 5.69 2.75 15.79
CA GLY A 378 4.25 2.83 15.59
C GLY A 378 3.45 3.00 16.89
N THR A 379 3.98 2.55 18.03
CA THR A 379 3.36 2.84 19.34
C THR A 379 3.33 4.34 19.60
N ILE A 380 4.41 5.08 19.25
CA ILE A 380 4.44 6.54 19.35
C ILE A 380 3.39 7.17 18.44
N TYR A 381 3.23 6.64 17.20
CA TYR A 381 2.17 7.07 16.28
C TYR A 381 0.78 6.91 16.93
N THR A 382 0.43 5.72 17.45
CA THR A 382 -0.87 5.50 18.09
C THR A 382 -1.10 6.44 19.28
N CYS A 383 -0.09 6.63 20.11
CA CYS A 383 -0.16 7.54 21.25
C CYS A 383 -0.40 9.00 20.82
N SER A 384 0.12 9.41 19.68
CA SER A 384 -0.05 10.78 19.17
C SER A 384 -1.44 11.05 18.57
N GLN A 385 -2.22 10.02 18.22
CA GLN A 385 -3.49 10.20 17.52
C GLN A 385 -4.59 10.84 18.42
N ALA A 386 -4.61 10.51 19.69
CA ALA A 386 -5.60 11.06 20.62
C ALA A 386 -5.12 11.13 22.08
N ALA A 387 -4.27 10.18 22.52
CA ALA A 387 -3.92 10.05 23.93
C ALA A 387 -2.94 11.13 24.42
N PHE A 388 -1.95 11.49 23.60
CA PHE A 388 -0.87 12.42 24.02
C PHE A 388 -0.58 13.45 22.93
N ASP A 389 -0.26 14.69 23.36
CA ASP A 389 0.07 15.82 22.46
C ASP A 389 1.52 15.71 21.94
N ILE A 390 1.81 14.63 21.20
CA ILE A 390 3.10 14.41 20.56
C ILE A 390 3.06 15.07 19.19
N LYS A 391 3.92 16.06 18.95
CA LYS A 391 3.94 16.86 17.72
C LYS A 391 5.21 16.61 16.90
N GLY A 392 5.05 16.65 15.56
CA GLY A 392 6.13 16.78 14.60
C GLY A 392 6.45 18.26 14.35
N ILE A 393 7.50 18.51 13.58
CA ILE A 393 7.86 19.86 13.12
C ILE A 393 7.89 19.83 11.60
N TRP A 394 7.13 20.73 10.97
CA TRP A 394 7.06 20.84 9.53
C TRP A 394 7.03 22.30 9.06
N PHE A 395 7.66 22.58 7.93
CA PHE A 395 7.58 23.86 7.25
C PHE A 395 6.58 23.80 6.11
N ASP A 396 5.49 24.56 6.23
CA ASP A 396 4.47 24.73 5.19
C ASP A 396 4.70 26.08 4.50
N PHE A 397 4.78 26.10 3.17
CA PHE A 397 5.04 27.34 2.43
C PHE A 397 3.93 28.38 2.55
N LYS A 398 2.71 27.95 2.90
CA LYS A 398 1.56 28.83 3.12
C LYS A 398 1.47 29.35 4.56
N ASN A 399 1.74 28.47 5.53
CA ASN A 399 1.49 28.72 6.95
C ASN A 399 2.79 28.91 7.77
N GLY A 400 3.96 28.78 7.15
CA GLY A 400 5.24 28.83 7.84
C GLY A 400 5.55 27.55 8.64
N LEU A 401 6.23 27.71 9.79
CA LEU A 401 6.56 26.58 10.66
C LEU A 401 5.30 26.09 11.38
N THR A 402 4.91 24.86 11.16
CA THR A 402 3.73 24.20 11.77
C THR A 402 4.15 23.02 12.63
N THR A 403 3.33 22.71 13.63
CA THR A 403 3.54 21.57 14.54
C THR A 403 2.36 20.61 14.45
N PRO A 404 2.27 19.80 13.36
CA PRO A 404 1.20 18.81 13.22
C PRO A 404 1.32 17.71 14.28
N ILE A 405 0.25 16.97 14.51
CA ILE A 405 0.28 15.73 15.29
C ILE A 405 1.33 14.81 14.68
N PHE A 406 2.09 14.08 15.50
CA PHE A 406 3.21 13.26 15.02
C PHE A 406 2.77 12.21 13.99
N GLY A 407 1.56 11.65 14.15
CA GLY A 407 1.01 10.72 13.16
C GLY A 407 0.78 11.37 11.80
N ASP A 408 0.15 12.55 11.78
CA ASP A 408 -0.07 13.32 10.54
C ASP A 408 1.26 13.72 9.89
N PHE A 409 2.28 14.03 10.72
CA PHE A 409 3.63 14.31 10.23
C PHE A 409 4.25 13.10 9.53
N MET A 410 4.10 11.89 10.10
CA MET A 410 4.62 10.66 9.48
C MET A 410 3.91 10.36 8.15
N GLU A 411 2.58 10.47 8.10
CA GLU A 411 1.81 10.29 6.88
C GLU A 411 2.15 11.34 5.83
N PHE A 412 2.28 12.59 6.23
CA PHE A 412 2.69 13.66 5.35
C PHE A 412 4.08 13.40 4.74
N LEU A 413 5.07 13.05 5.57
CA LEU A 413 6.44 12.78 5.14
C LEU A 413 6.47 11.64 4.11
N THR A 414 5.73 10.57 4.34
CA THR A 414 5.70 9.42 3.43
C THR A 414 4.87 9.70 2.18
N ASP A 415 3.60 10.06 2.34
CA ASP A 415 2.64 10.09 1.25
C ASP A 415 2.85 11.27 0.30
N ARG A 416 3.26 12.44 0.84
CA ARG A 416 3.41 13.66 0.03
C ARG A 416 4.82 13.91 -0.48
N LEU A 417 5.82 13.48 0.24
CA LEU A 417 7.21 13.77 -0.13
C LEU A 417 7.91 12.51 -0.64
N MET A 418 8.05 11.50 0.21
CA MET A 418 9.00 10.42 -0.06
C MET A 418 8.52 9.47 -1.15
N ILE A 419 7.25 9.06 -1.16
CA ILE A 419 6.68 8.20 -2.21
C ILE A 419 6.79 8.86 -3.60
N PRO A 420 6.29 10.11 -3.80
CA PRO A 420 6.44 10.77 -5.10
C PRO A 420 7.90 10.96 -5.53
N VAL A 421 8.79 11.34 -4.61
CA VAL A 421 10.23 11.51 -4.93
C VAL A 421 10.87 10.19 -5.36
N CYS A 422 10.56 9.08 -4.69
CA CYS A 422 11.06 7.76 -5.05
C CYS A 422 10.51 7.30 -6.42
N ALA A 423 9.21 7.47 -6.65
CA ALA A 423 8.59 7.14 -7.94
C ALA A 423 9.17 8.00 -9.09
N LEU A 424 9.39 9.30 -8.85
CA LEU A 424 10.08 10.18 -9.78
C LEU A 424 11.50 9.67 -10.08
N GLY A 425 12.23 9.29 -9.05
CA GLY A 425 13.57 8.71 -9.18
C GLY A 425 13.58 7.45 -10.04
N SER A 426 12.62 6.54 -9.85
CA SER A 426 12.44 5.33 -10.66
C SER A 426 12.14 5.67 -12.13
N CYS A 427 11.28 6.66 -12.37
CA CYS A 427 10.97 7.14 -13.73
C CYS A 427 12.18 7.78 -14.41
N LEU A 428 12.90 8.67 -13.73
CA LEU A 428 14.12 9.31 -14.25
C LEU A 428 15.21 8.28 -14.52
N PHE A 429 15.34 7.27 -13.65
CA PHE A 429 16.27 6.18 -13.87
C PHE A 429 15.98 5.42 -15.17
N VAL A 430 14.74 4.91 -15.34
CA VAL A 430 14.36 4.16 -16.54
C VAL A 430 14.26 5.05 -17.76
N GLY A 431 13.76 6.27 -17.62
CA GLY A 431 13.55 7.20 -18.74
C GLY A 431 14.83 7.80 -19.32
N TRP A 432 15.85 8.06 -18.47
CA TRP A 432 16.99 8.86 -18.86
C TRP A 432 18.35 8.19 -18.59
N ALA A 433 18.56 7.59 -17.41
CA ALA A 433 19.84 6.98 -17.05
C ALA A 433 20.02 5.59 -17.68
N TRP A 434 19.21 4.62 -17.29
CA TRP A 434 19.28 3.25 -17.80
C TRP A 434 18.74 3.14 -19.22
N LYS A 435 17.90 4.09 -19.64
CA LYS A 435 17.22 4.23 -20.93
C LYS A 435 16.09 3.20 -21.14
N PRO A 436 14.95 3.63 -21.73
CA PRO A 436 13.78 2.77 -21.96
C PRO A 436 14.09 1.54 -22.82
N GLN A 437 15.09 1.61 -23.69
CA GLN A 437 15.49 0.48 -24.54
C GLN A 437 15.99 -0.72 -23.74
N ASN A 438 16.71 -0.48 -22.63
CA ASN A 438 17.20 -1.55 -21.77
C ASN A 438 16.03 -2.18 -20.97
N ALA A 439 15.10 -1.34 -20.47
CA ALA A 439 13.88 -1.84 -19.84
C ALA A 439 13.03 -2.66 -20.82
N ILE A 440 12.89 -2.22 -22.06
CA ILE A 440 12.16 -2.95 -23.10
C ILE A 440 12.82 -4.29 -23.40
N ARG A 441 14.16 -4.33 -23.51
CA ARG A 441 14.89 -5.61 -23.68
C ARG A 441 14.61 -6.57 -22.51
N GLU A 442 14.61 -6.05 -21.29
CA GLU A 442 14.29 -6.86 -20.11
C GLU A 442 12.83 -7.34 -20.14
N ILE A 443 11.87 -6.51 -20.57
CA ILE A 443 10.46 -6.90 -20.72
C ILE A 443 10.31 -8.04 -21.73
N GLU A 444 11.05 -8.01 -22.84
CA GLU A 444 10.97 -8.97 -23.94
C GLU A 444 11.74 -10.29 -23.71
N LEU A 445 12.32 -10.52 -22.52
CA LEU A 445 13.04 -11.76 -22.22
C LEU A 445 12.15 -13.01 -22.23
N ASP A 446 10.82 -12.84 -22.16
CA ASP A 446 9.86 -13.94 -22.34
C ASP A 446 9.69 -14.38 -23.81
N GLY A 447 10.45 -13.79 -24.74
CA GLY A 447 10.40 -14.07 -26.17
C GLY A 447 9.22 -13.41 -26.91
N LYS A 448 8.43 -12.58 -26.26
CA LYS A 448 7.26 -11.90 -26.86
C LYS A 448 7.55 -10.43 -27.11
N PRO A 449 7.22 -9.91 -28.31
CA PRO A 449 7.42 -8.50 -28.62
C PRO A 449 6.50 -7.60 -27.77
N PHE A 450 7.06 -6.60 -27.12
CA PHE A 450 6.30 -5.59 -26.38
C PHE A 450 5.71 -4.54 -27.34
N ARG A 451 4.43 -4.68 -27.69
CA ARG A 451 3.78 -3.85 -28.71
C ARG A 451 3.71 -2.36 -28.34
N LEU A 452 3.72 -2.00 -27.06
CA LEU A 452 3.56 -0.62 -26.58
C LEU A 452 4.88 0.12 -26.35
N LYS A 453 6.00 -0.30 -26.98
CA LYS A 453 7.35 0.27 -26.78
C LYS A 453 7.40 1.79 -26.84
N LYS A 454 6.81 2.39 -27.88
CA LYS A 454 6.83 3.86 -28.09
C LYS A 454 6.02 4.58 -27.01
N ALA A 455 4.82 4.08 -26.71
CA ALA A 455 3.96 4.64 -25.67
C ALA A 455 4.63 4.54 -24.31
N TYR A 456 5.12 3.36 -23.91
CA TYR A 456 5.84 3.16 -22.67
C TYR A 456 7.03 4.12 -22.52
N SER A 457 7.86 4.21 -23.57
CA SER A 457 9.01 5.11 -23.54
C SER A 457 8.62 6.57 -23.36
N PHE A 458 7.55 7.03 -24.01
CA PHE A 458 7.04 8.40 -23.87
C PHE A 458 6.46 8.63 -22.46
N LEU A 459 5.64 7.70 -21.96
CA LEU A 459 4.98 7.80 -20.66
C LEU A 459 5.99 7.88 -19.52
N VAL A 460 6.98 6.97 -19.49
CA VAL A 460 8.00 6.92 -18.42
C VAL A 460 9.00 8.07 -18.53
N LYS A 461 9.32 8.52 -19.74
CA LYS A 461 10.32 9.56 -19.94
C LYS A 461 9.78 10.97 -19.70
N TYR A 462 8.50 11.22 -20.00
CA TYR A 462 7.92 12.55 -19.97
C TYR A 462 6.67 12.64 -19.10
N LEU A 463 5.61 11.90 -19.42
CA LEU A 463 4.30 12.07 -18.76
C LEU A 463 4.37 11.79 -17.27
N ALA A 464 4.89 10.63 -16.88
CA ALA A 464 4.93 10.25 -15.46
C ALA A 464 5.83 11.20 -14.64
N PRO A 465 7.08 11.54 -15.03
CA PRO A 465 7.88 12.50 -14.29
C PRO A 465 7.23 13.88 -14.16
N ILE A 466 6.66 14.41 -15.24
CA ILE A 466 5.98 15.72 -15.21
C ILE A 466 4.79 15.69 -14.26
N SER A 467 3.94 14.66 -14.34
CA SER A 467 2.80 14.50 -13.45
C SER A 467 3.22 14.40 -11.98
N ILE A 468 4.29 13.65 -11.68
CA ILE A 468 4.80 13.51 -10.32
C ILE A 468 5.37 14.84 -9.80
N ILE A 469 6.10 15.58 -10.62
CA ILE A 469 6.62 16.92 -10.24
C ILE A 469 5.45 17.86 -9.93
N ILE A 470 4.40 17.84 -10.73
CA ILE A 470 3.18 18.63 -10.48
C ILE A 470 2.57 18.27 -9.12
N ILE A 471 2.47 16.98 -8.78
CA ILE A 471 2.00 16.56 -7.45
C ILE A 471 2.87 17.16 -6.35
N ILE A 472 4.17 16.95 -6.42
CA ILE A 472 5.11 17.42 -5.41
C ILE A 472 4.95 18.94 -5.21
N VAL A 473 5.03 19.71 -6.30
CA VAL A 473 4.91 21.19 -6.25
C VAL A 473 3.55 21.61 -5.70
N ALA A 474 2.47 21.00 -6.16
CA ALA A 474 1.12 21.34 -5.69
C ALA A 474 0.89 20.98 -4.21
N SER A 475 1.43 19.86 -3.75
CA SER A 475 1.34 19.46 -2.33
C SER A 475 1.95 20.50 -1.40
N PHE A 476 3.06 21.12 -1.82
CA PHE A 476 3.71 22.18 -1.05
C PHE A 476 3.05 23.55 -1.23
N ALA A 477 2.53 23.86 -2.43
CA ALA A 477 1.97 25.18 -2.74
C ALA A 477 0.56 25.36 -2.15
N THR A 478 -0.26 24.30 -2.11
CA THR A 478 -1.66 24.41 -1.71
C THR A 478 -1.89 24.07 -0.23
N GLY A 479 -0.91 23.47 0.44
CA GLY A 479 -1.09 22.98 1.82
C GLY A 479 -2.19 21.90 1.91
N THR A 480 -2.74 21.44 0.79
CA THR A 480 -3.83 20.44 0.75
C THR A 480 -3.29 19.05 1.04
N THR A 481 -4.00 18.33 1.89
CA THR A 481 -3.73 16.92 2.15
C THR A 481 -4.10 16.11 0.92
N LEU A 482 -3.13 15.39 0.34
CA LEU A 482 -3.39 14.36 -0.69
C LEU A 482 -3.90 13.05 -0.06
N SER A 483 -4.09 13.06 1.26
CA SER A 483 -4.60 11.93 2.06
C SER A 483 -6.12 11.81 1.97
#